data_f32d7c84ad1882aa90bdb3047c402576
#
_entry.id   f32d7c84ad1882aa90bdb3047c402576
#
_cell.length_a   1.000
_cell.length_b   1.000
_cell.length_c   1.000
_cell.angle_alpha   90.00
_cell.angle_beta   90.00
_cell.angle_gamma   90.00
#
_symmetry.space_group_name_H-M   'P 1'
#
loop_
_entity.id
_entity.type
_entity.pdbx_description
1 polymer ?
#
loop_
_entity_poly.entity_id
_entity_poly.type
_entity_poly.pdbx_seq_one_letter_code
_entity_poly.pdbx_strand_id
1 'polypeptide(L)' 'MIHLPGIPTEADVMENGLDLGEMHKKLLEKVEELTLYIMEQEKRIKNLEKQLKQ' A
#
# COMPACT_ATOMS: atom_id res chain seq x y z
N MET A 1 -9.13 -7.82 -12.64
CA MET A 1 -8.98 -7.04 -11.39
C MET A 1 -7.53 -7.06 -10.94
N ILE A 2 -7.00 -5.92 -10.54
CA ILE A 2 -5.62 -5.83 -10.08
C ILE A 2 -5.52 -6.36 -8.65
N HIS A 3 -4.61 -7.29 -8.45
CA HIS A 3 -4.38 -7.93 -7.17
C HIS A 3 -3.13 -7.36 -6.51
N LEU A 4 -3.25 -6.89 -5.27
CA LEU A 4 -2.11 -6.37 -4.53
C LEU A 4 -1.26 -7.52 -3.97
N PRO A 5 0.07 -7.43 -4.04
CA PRO A 5 0.93 -8.47 -3.47
C PRO A 5 0.70 -8.64 -1.97
N GLY A 6 0.58 -9.87 -1.53
CA GLY A 6 0.36 -10.17 -0.12
C GLY A 6 -1.07 -10.07 0.37
N ILE A 7 -2.00 -9.63 -0.50
CA ILE A 7 -3.42 -9.58 -0.16
C ILE A 7 -4.14 -10.73 -0.87
N PRO A 8 -4.96 -11.52 -0.17
CA PRO A 8 -5.68 -12.63 -0.79
C PRO A 8 -6.65 -12.15 -1.86
N THR A 9 -6.79 -12.94 -2.92
CA THR A 9 -7.81 -12.68 -3.93
C THR A 9 -9.17 -13.11 -3.40
N GLU A 10 -10.23 -12.66 -4.06
CA GLU A 10 -11.58 -13.09 -3.71
C GLU A 10 -11.71 -14.61 -3.81
N ALA A 11 -11.12 -15.22 -4.83
CA ALA A 11 -11.15 -16.66 -5.00
C ALA A 11 -10.45 -17.39 -3.85
N ASP A 12 -9.31 -16.88 -3.39
CA ASP A 12 -8.59 -17.46 -2.25
C ASP A 12 -9.43 -17.42 -0.98
N VAL A 13 -10.10 -16.31 -0.76
CA VAL A 13 -10.97 -16.13 0.42
C VAL A 13 -12.11 -17.14 0.38
N MET A 14 -12.72 -17.33 -0.77
CA MET A 14 -13.84 -18.28 -0.95
C MET A 14 -13.41 -19.72 -0.80
N GLU A 15 -12.24 -20.09 -1.30
CA GLU A 15 -11.76 -21.48 -1.24
C GLU A 15 -11.23 -21.88 0.13
N ASN A 16 -10.48 -20.99 0.75
CA ASN A 16 -9.72 -21.31 1.96
C ASN A 16 -10.32 -20.77 3.24
N GLY A 17 -11.45 -20.11 3.13
CA GLY A 17 -12.05 -19.42 4.26
C GLY A 17 -11.32 -18.12 4.55
N LEU A 18 -11.88 -17.34 5.44
CA LEU A 18 -11.37 -16.01 5.75
C LEU A 18 -10.76 -15.96 7.15
N ASP A 19 -9.45 -15.78 7.21
CA ASP A 19 -8.77 -15.45 8.45
C ASP A 19 -8.70 -13.92 8.55
N LEU A 20 -9.65 -13.34 9.28
CA LEU A 20 -9.77 -11.90 9.42
C LEU A 20 -8.57 -11.26 10.11
N GLY A 21 -8.03 -11.93 11.12
CA GLY A 21 -6.87 -11.41 11.84
C GLY A 21 -5.66 -11.26 10.94
N GLU A 22 -5.36 -12.30 10.19
CA GLU A 22 -4.23 -12.26 9.27
C GLU A 22 -4.45 -11.30 8.12
N MET A 23 -5.67 -11.24 7.62
CA MET A 23 -6.01 -10.30 6.55
C MET A 23 -5.84 -8.85 7.02
N HIS A 24 -6.32 -8.53 8.23
CA HIS A 24 -6.14 -7.20 8.79
C HIS A 24 -4.67 -6.84 8.96
N LYS A 25 -3.87 -7.80 9.42
CA LYS A 25 -2.44 -7.59 9.57
C LYS A 25 -1.79 -7.24 8.25
N LYS A 26 -2.10 -7.99 7.20
CA LYS A 26 -1.55 -7.74 5.86
C LYS A 26 -2.00 -6.40 5.32
N LEU A 27 -3.26 -6.04 5.52
CA LEU A 27 -3.77 -4.74 5.09
C LEU A 27 -3.06 -3.59 5.80
N LEU A 28 -2.85 -3.70 7.09
CA LEU A 28 -2.12 -2.69 7.85
C LEU A 28 -0.69 -2.55 7.35
N GLU A 29 -0.01 -3.66 7.06
CA GLU A 29 1.34 -3.64 6.50
C GLU A 29 1.36 -2.88 5.17
N LYS A 30 0.38 -3.13 4.30
CA LYS A 30 0.29 -2.44 3.02
C LYS A 30 -0.01 -0.96 3.17
N VAL A 31 -0.88 -0.60 4.09
CA VAL A 31 -1.18 0.81 4.38
C VAL A 31 0.09 1.52 4.84
N GLU A 32 0.87 0.90 5.72
CA GLU A 32 2.12 1.47 6.20
C GLU A 32 3.12 1.65 5.05
N GLU A 33 3.29 0.64 4.22
CA GLU A 33 4.19 0.72 3.06
C GLU A 33 3.80 1.84 2.12
N LEU A 34 2.51 1.93 1.80
CA LEU A 34 2.00 2.96 0.91
C LEU A 34 2.15 4.35 1.52
N THR A 35 1.93 4.48 2.82
CA THR A 35 2.08 5.74 3.52
C THR A 35 3.52 6.23 3.45
N LEU A 36 4.48 5.35 3.73
CA LEU A 36 5.90 5.69 3.64
C LEU A 36 6.30 6.08 2.22
N TYR A 37 5.77 5.37 1.23
CA TYR A 37 6.02 5.69 -0.17
C TYR A 37 5.50 7.08 -0.52
N ILE A 38 4.29 7.40 -0.10
CA ILE A 38 3.69 8.72 -0.37
C ILE A 38 4.51 9.83 0.29
N MET A 39 4.94 9.63 1.52
CA MET A 39 5.77 10.61 2.22
C MET A 39 7.08 10.87 1.50
N GLU A 40 7.69 9.82 0.95
CA GLU A 40 8.91 9.97 0.18
C GLU A 40 8.65 10.74 -1.12
N GLN A 41 7.54 10.43 -1.80
CA GLN A 41 7.17 11.16 -3.02
C GLN A 41 6.90 12.62 -2.74
N GLU A 42 6.27 12.95 -1.63
CA GLU A 42 6.04 14.34 -1.24
C GLU A 42 7.35 15.11 -1.04
N LYS A 43 8.34 14.47 -0.43
CA LYS A 43 9.67 15.08 -0.28
C LYS A 43 10.30 15.38 -1.64
N ARG A 44 10.20 14.45 -2.56
CA ARG A 44 10.74 14.63 -3.92
C ARG A 44 10.05 15.77 -4.65
N ILE A 45 8.73 15.84 -4.52
CA ILE A 45 7.95 16.90 -5.14
C ILE A 45 8.35 18.28 -4.57
N LYS A 46 8.49 18.39 -3.26
CA LYS A 46 8.91 19.62 -2.62
C LYS A 46 10.29 20.07 -3.08
N ASN A 47 11.21 19.11 -3.23
CA ASN A 47 12.54 19.41 -3.73
C ASN A 47 12.51 19.92 -5.17
N LEU A 48 11.70 19.30 -6.02
CA LEU A 48 11.54 19.73 -7.40
C LEU A 48 10.91 21.12 -7.47
N GLU A 49 9.92 21.40 -6.64
CA GLU A 49 9.29 22.71 -6.58
C GLU A 49 10.29 23.80 -6.18
N LYS A 50 11.17 23.52 -5.23
CA LYS A 50 12.21 24.45 -4.83
C LYS A 50 13.16 24.76 -6.00
N GLN A 51 13.51 23.74 -6.78
CA GLN A 51 14.37 23.93 -7.94
C GLN A 51 13.71 24.78 -9.01
N LEU A 52 12.41 24.62 -9.19
CA LEU A 52 11.66 25.40 -10.18
C LEU A 52 11.45 26.87 -9.78
N LYS A 53 11.50 27.16 -8.49
CA LYS A 53 11.29 28.53 -8.00
C LYS A 53 12.53 29.41 -8.03
N GLN A 54 13.66 28.88 -8.40
CA GLN A 54 14.90 29.63 -8.48
C GLN A 54 15.01 30.47 -9.76
#